data_7adc78e89207c6842cd61477e11ad121
#
_entry.id   7adc78e89207c6842cd61477e11ad121
#
_cell.length_a   1.000
_cell.length_b   1.000
_cell.length_c   1.000
_cell.angle_alpha   90.00
_cell.angle_beta   90.00
_cell.angle_gamma   90.00
#
_symmetry.space_group_name_H-M   'P 1'
#
loop_
_entity.id
_entity.type
_entity.pdbx_description
1 polymer ?
#
loop_
_entity_poly.entity_id
_entity_poly.type
_entity_poly.pdbx_seq_one_letter_code
_entity_poly.pdbx_strand_id
1 'polypeptide(L)'
;MTKEDKRSGLDLLRMPFPAHQISKLPKPFKRDSPKGKCAECGGYHGLPAMHLDYVGHAALTDRLLECDAYWKWEPVAFGPDGLPALDKNGGLWIRLTVCDHERLGYGHADGKSGGDAIKEAIGDALRNAAMRFGAALDLWHKGDLHGDEDDHPVTDPKSAQDKPKQSVADRLIQRFGELATVADLEAFTSPDEPAGKAWDKLAK
;
A
#
# COMPACT_ATOMS: atom_id res chain seq x y z
N MET A 1 -17.99 -5.43 38.20
CA MET A 1 -16.96 -6.21 37.45
C MET A 1 -17.45 -6.35 36.04
N THR A 2 -16.97 -5.51 35.17
CA THR A 2 -17.23 -5.54 33.72
C THR A 2 -16.61 -6.80 33.16
N LYS A 3 -17.39 -7.60 32.41
CA LYS A 3 -16.88 -8.70 31.62
C LYS A 3 -15.85 -8.11 30.62
N GLU A 4 -14.57 -8.24 30.89
CA GLU A 4 -13.54 -8.10 29.87
C GLU A 4 -13.85 -9.13 28.79
N ASP A 5 -14.15 -8.63 27.62
CA ASP A 5 -14.37 -9.40 26.40
C ASP A 5 -13.04 -10.08 26.05
N LYS A 6 -12.82 -11.28 26.57
CA LYS A 6 -11.59 -12.04 26.33
C LYS A 6 -11.61 -12.56 24.89
N ARG A 7 -11.36 -11.65 23.94
CA ARG A 7 -11.05 -12.05 22.58
C ARG A 7 -9.74 -12.83 22.60
N SER A 8 -9.66 -13.89 21.85
CA SER A 8 -8.49 -14.76 21.76
C SER A 8 -8.24 -15.21 20.31
N GLY A 9 -7.02 -15.64 20.06
CA GLY A 9 -6.65 -16.15 18.74
C GLY A 9 -6.79 -15.10 17.64
N LEU A 10 -7.36 -15.46 16.51
CA LEU A 10 -7.44 -14.60 15.31
C LEU A 10 -8.29 -13.32 15.53
N ASP A 11 -9.26 -13.33 16.45
CA ASP A 11 -10.04 -12.13 16.76
C ASP A 11 -9.17 -11.04 17.39
N LEU A 12 -8.18 -11.43 18.20
CA LEU A 12 -7.22 -10.50 18.79
C LEU A 12 -6.33 -9.86 17.71
N LEU A 13 -5.96 -10.59 16.66
CA LEU A 13 -5.18 -10.05 15.53
C LEU A 13 -5.90 -8.91 14.82
N ARG A 14 -7.22 -8.94 14.77
CA ARG A 14 -8.04 -7.90 14.11
C ARG A 14 -8.26 -6.66 14.96
N MET A 15 -7.87 -6.69 16.23
CA MET A 15 -8.01 -5.53 17.10
C MET A 15 -7.05 -4.41 16.68
N PRO A 16 -7.48 -3.14 16.67
CA PRO A 16 -6.61 -2.01 16.44
C PRO A 16 -5.37 -2.06 17.36
N PHE A 17 -4.25 -1.59 16.86
CA PHE A 17 -3.06 -1.42 17.67
C PHE A 17 -3.17 -0.16 18.52
N PRO A 18 -2.70 -0.17 19.77
CA PRO A 18 -2.68 1.03 20.60
C PRO A 18 -1.73 2.08 20.01
N ALA A 19 -2.04 3.35 20.21
CA ALA A 19 -1.33 4.47 19.59
C ALA A 19 0.20 4.45 19.82
N HIS A 20 0.66 3.96 20.98
CA HIS A 20 2.10 3.87 21.29
C HIS A 20 2.84 2.77 20.48
N GLN A 21 2.13 1.84 19.86
CA GLN A 21 2.67 0.81 18.97
C GLN A 21 2.64 1.22 17.48
N ILE A 22 1.98 2.34 17.17
CA ILE A 22 1.91 2.87 15.82
C ILE A 22 3.04 3.86 15.60
N SER A 23 3.82 3.64 14.57
CA SER A 23 4.94 4.49 14.17
C SER A 23 4.62 5.26 12.89
N LYS A 24 5.34 6.36 12.66
CA LYS A 24 5.22 7.19 11.46
C LYS A 24 6.32 6.85 10.46
N LEU A 25 5.97 6.45 9.25
CA LEU A 25 6.90 6.22 8.15
C LEU A 25 6.89 7.41 7.20
N PRO A 26 7.95 8.23 7.16
CA PRO A 26 8.01 9.34 6.23
C PRO A 26 8.19 8.86 4.80
N LYS A 27 7.34 9.35 3.90
CA LYS A 27 7.42 9.15 2.45
C LYS A 27 7.59 10.50 1.79
N PRO A 28 8.83 10.92 1.43
CA PRO A 28 9.07 12.16 0.69
C PRO A 28 8.31 12.17 -0.64
N PHE A 29 7.75 13.33 -1.01
CA PHE A 29 7.02 13.45 -2.28
C PHE A 29 7.92 13.32 -3.52
N LYS A 30 9.21 13.62 -3.36
CA LYS A 30 10.22 13.45 -4.40
C LYS A 30 11.42 12.69 -3.85
N ARG A 31 12.05 11.88 -4.70
CA ARG A 31 13.21 11.06 -4.33
C ARG A 31 14.42 11.91 -3.92
N ASP A 32 14.56 13.08 -4.52
CA ASP A 32 15.64 14.05 -4.33
C ASP A 32 15.26 15.20 -3.38
N SER A 33 14.18 15.04 -2.60
CA SER A 33 13.75 16.05 -1.62
C SER A 33 14.87 16.41 -0.66
N PRO A 34 15.09 17.73 -0.39
CA PRO A 34 16.05 18.17 0.60
C PRO A 34 15.82 17.49 1.95
N LYS A 35 16.89 16.98 2.57
CA LYS A 35 16.78 16.34 3.89
C LYS A 35 16.80 17.42 4.99
N GLY A 36 15.93 17.25 5.97
CA GLY A 36 15.81 18.15 7.11
C GLY A 36 15.14 17.49 8.31
N LYS A 37 15.20 18.16 9.47
CA LYS A 37 14.48 17.73 10.67
C LYS A 37 12.99 17.98 10.47
N CYS A 38 12.20 16.96 10.59
CA CYS A 38 10.75 17.03 10.43
C CYS A 38 10.08 17.51 11.71
N ALA A 39 9.20 18.50 11.59
CA ALA A 39 8.42 19.00 12.73
C ALA A 39 7.32 18.01 13.17
N GLU A 40 6.83 17.15 12.25
CA GLU A 40 5.74 16.21 12.53
C GLU A 40 6.22 14.97 13.28
N CYS A 41 7.27 14.28 12.77
CA CYS A 41 7.76 13.04 13.38
C CYS A 41 9.07 13.19 14.16
N GLY A 42 9.70 14.38 14.17
CA GLY A 42 10.98 14.62 14.81
C GLY A 42 12.19 13.96 14.13
N GLY A 43 11.97 13.14 13.10
CA GLY A 43 13.00 12.43 12.34
C GLY A 43 13.71 13.33 11.33
N TYR A 44 14.81 12.82 10.76
CA TYR A 44 15.58 13.51 9.70
C TYR A 44 15.40 12.75 8.37
N HIS A 45 14.68 13.38 7.44
CA HIS A 45 14.35 12.77 6.14
C HIS A 45 14.09 13.85 5.07
N GLY A 46 13.82 13.43 3.82
CA GLY A 46 13.45 14.36 2.74
C GLY A 46 12.14 15.09 3.04
N LEU A 47 12.10 16.40 2.79
CA LEU A 47 10.93 17.25 3.02
C LEU A 47 10.53 17.97 1.72
N PRO A 48 9.22 18.24 1.48
CA PRO A 48 8.08 17.79 2.30
C PRO A 48 7.84 16.27 2.14
N ALA A 49 7.22 15.65 3.16
CA ALA A 49 6.90 14.23 3.18
C ALA A 49 5.49 14.00 3.73
N MET A 50 4.87 12.94 3.24
CA MET A 50 3.68 12.36 3.86
C MET A 50 4.13 11.33 4.91
N HIS A 51 3.44 11.26 6.04
CA HIS A 51 3.71 10.29 7.08
C HIS A 51 2.62 9.21 7.08
N LEU A 52 3.03 7.97 6.85
CA LEU A 52 2.14 6.82 6.89
C LEU A 52 2.21 6.18 8.26
N ASP A 53 1.05 5.86 8.83
CA ASP A 53 0.98 5.05 10.02
C ASP A 53 1.34 3.60 9.68
N TYR A 54 2.14 2.98 10.52
CA TYR A 54 2.49 1.56 10.38
C TYR A 54 2.80 0.93 11.72
N VAL A 55 2.64 -0.39 11.79
CA VAL A 55 3.04 -1.20 12.94
C VAL A 55 4.43 -1.75 12.71
N GLY A 56 5.32 -1.48 13.67
CA GLY A 56 6.68 -1.99 13.65
C GLY A 56 6.74 -3.50 13.86
N HIS A 57 7.87 -4.11 13.48
CA HIS A 57 8.06 -5.56 13.57
C HIS A 57 7.86 -6.06 15.01
N ALA A 58 8.40 -5.36 16.01
CA ALA A 58 8.31 -5.79 17.42
C ALA A 58 6.86 -5.79 17.92
N ALA A 59 6.09 -4.73 17.64
CA ALA A 59 4.69 -4.66 18.03
C ALA A 59 3.83 -5.72 17.34
N LEU A 60 4.11 -6.02 16.07
CA LEU A 60 3.44 -7.11 15.37
C LEU A 60 3.78 -8.46 15.97
N THR A 61 5.06 -8.71 16.28
CA THR A 61 5.51 -9.96 16.91
C THR A 61 4.85 -10.16 18.26
N ASP A 62 4.77 -9.11 19.07
CA ASP A 62 4.10 -9.13 20.37
C ASP A 62 2.62 -9.53 20.22
N ARG A 63 1.90 -8.90 19.29
CA ARG A 63 0.51 -9.23 18.99
C ARG A 63 0.35 -10.68 18.49
N LEU A 64 1.28 -11.19 17.69
CA LEU A 64 1.26 -12.58 17.23
C LEU A 64 1.42 -13.55 18.40
N LEU A 65 2.32 -13.25 19.35
CA LEU A 65 2.51 -14.03 20.58
C LEU A 65 1.29 -14.00 21.49
N GLU A 66 0.61 -12.87 21.58
CA GLU A 66 -0.65 -12.76 22.32
C GLU A 66 -1.77 -13.62 21.70
N CYS A 67 -1.81 -13.71 20.36
CA CYS A 67 -2.81 -14.50 19.64
C CYS A 67 -2.53 -16.00 19.68
N ASP A 68 -1.28 -16.38 19.55
CA ASP A 68 -0.82 -17.77 19.43
C ASP A 68 0.64 -17.85 19.85
N ALA A 69 0.92 -18.42 21.02
CA ALA A 69 2.29 -18.60 21.49
C ALA A 69 3.15 -19.52 20.59
N TYR A 70 2.52 -20.31 19.73
CA TYR A 70 3.17 -21.24 18.82
C TYR A 70 3.13 -20.77 17.35
N TRP A 71 2.80 -19.50 17.12
CA TRP A 71 2.86 -18.95 15.77
C TRP A 71 4.23 -19.18 15.15
N LYS A 72 4.28 -19.39 13.85
CA LYS A 72 5.52 -19.60 13.12
C LYS A 72 5.45 -18.99 11.74
N TRP A 73 6.60 -18.76 11.17
CA TRP A 73 6.71 -18.46 9.75
C TRP A 73 7.85 -19.25 9.13
N GLU A 74 7.75 -19.49 7.83
CA GLU A 74 8.78 -20.16 7.05
C GLU A 74 8.85 -19.56 5.64
N PRO A 75 10.02 -19.53 5.01
CA PRO A 75 10.12 -19.14 3.61
C PRO A 75 9.41 -20.19 2.74
N VAL A 76 8.81 -19.71 1.64
CA VAL A 76 8.12 -20.60 0.68
C VAL A 76 9.12 -21.48 -0.07
N ALA A 77 10.36 -21.02 -0.25
CA ALA A 77 11.42 -21.76 -0.90
C ALA A 77 12.77 -21.51 -0.22
N PHE A 78 13.66 -22.49 -0.33
CA PHE A 78 15.06 -22.39 0.12
C PHE A 78 16.00 -22.46 -1.09
N GLY A 79 17.09 -21.70 -1.01
CA GLY A 79 18.18 -21.79 -1.95
C GLY A 79 19.05 -23.07 -1.76
N PRO A 80 19.99 -23.32 -2.71
CA PRO A 80 20.91 -24.45 -2.60
C PRO A 80 21.83 -24.41 -1.36
N ASP A 81 21.99 -23.24 -0.77
CA ASP A 81 22.76 -22.97 0.46
C ASP A 81 21.96 -23.22 1.74
N GLY A 82 20.70 -23.64 1.63
CA GLY A 82 19.78 -23.85 2.74
C GLY A 82 19.23 -22.55 3.37
N LEU A 83 19.48 -21.39 2.75
CA LEU A 83 18.93 -20.12 3.18
C LEU A 83 17.59 -19.81 2.46
N PRO A 84 16.75 -18.91 3.00
CA PRO A 84 15.54 -18.48 2.32
C PRO A 84 15.85 -17.96 0.90
N ALA A 85 15.18 -18.52 -0.09
CA ALA A 85 15.31 -18.07 -1.47
C ALA A 85 14.61 -16.73 -1.67
N LEU A 86 15.30 -15.79 -2.29
CA LEU A 86 14.70 -14.55 -2.78
C LEU A 86 14.27 -14.74 -4.24
N ASP A 87 13.19 -14.07 -4.64
CA ASP A 87 12.76 -14.05 -6.02
C ASP A 87 13.69 -13.20 -6.92
N LYS A 88 13.43 -13.17 -8.22
CA LYS A 88 14.22 -12.39 -9.20
C LYS A 88 14.28 -10.89 -8.93
N ASN A 89 13.36 -10.36 -8.11
CA ASN A 89 13.32 -8.95 -7.74
C ASN A 89 13.94 -8.70 -6.35
N GLY A 90 14.50 -9.73 -5.70
CA GLY A 90 15.06 -9.64 -4.34
C GLY A 90 14.01 -9.68 -3.24
N GLY A 91 12.80 -10.10 -3.53
CA GLY A 91 11.72 -10.23 -2.57
C GLY A 91 11.66 -11.62 -1.93
N LEU A 92 11.16 -11.67 -0.70
CA LEU A 92 10.99 -12.86 0.10
C LEU A 92 9.51 -13.24 0.20
N TRP A 93 9.18 -14.45 -0.19
CA TRP A 93 7.88 -15.07 0.06
C TRP A 93 7.93 -15.92 1.32
N ILE A 94 6.99 -15.68 2.21
CA ILE A 94 6.86 -16.45 3.45
C ILE A 94 5.46 -17.05 3.58
N ARG A 95 5.37 -18.09 4.39
CA ARG A 95 4.15 -18.66 4.93
C ARG A 95 4.09 -18.35 6.42
N LEU A 96 3.08 -17.61 6.84
CA LEU A 96 2.80 -17.30 8.23
C LEU A 96 1.67 -18.22 8.71
N THR A 97 1.90 -18.93 9.82
CA THR A 97 0.91 -19.77 10.49
C THR A 97 0.55 -19.17 11.84
N VAL A 98 -0.75 -18.95 12.08
CA VAL A 98 -1.30 -18.47 13.36
C VAL A 98 -2.58 -19.24 13.64
N CYS A 99 -2.73 -19.82 14.81
CA CYS A 99 -3.87 -20.65 15.20
C CYS A 99 -4.21 -21.72 14.14
N ASP A 100 -3.19 -22.45 13.64
CA ASP A 100 -3.28 -23.47 12.61
C ASP A 100 -3.79 -22.99 11.23
N HIS A 101 -3.90 -21.69 11.02
CA HIS A 101 -4.24 -21.11 9.72
C HIS A 101 -3.01 -20.52 9.03
N GLU A 102 -2.94 -20.67 7.72
CA GLU A 102 -1.80 -20.21 6.93
C GLU A 102 -2.19 -19.09 5.97
N ARG A 103 -1.29 -18.10 5.83
CA ARG A 103 -1.36 -17.04 4.82
C ARG A 103 0.02 -16.77 4.24
N LEU A 104 0.07 -16.52 2.94
CA LEU A 104 1.30 -16.10 2.29
C LEU A 104 1.51 -14.59 2.46
N GLY A 105 2.77 -14.19 2.59
CA GLY A 105 3.19 -12.80 2.60
C GLY A 105 4.39 -12.59 1.70
N TYR A 106 4.49 -11.41 1.14
CA TYR A 106 5.61 -10.97 0.33
C TYR A 106 6.24 -9.74 0.96
N GLY A 107 7.56 -9.72 1.03
CA GLY A 107 8.33 -8.58 1.52
C GLY A 107 9.50 -8.28 0.62
N HIS A 108 9.78 -6.99 0.47
CA HIS A 108 10.87 -6.50 -0.35
C HIS A 108 11.57 -5.32 0.34
N ALA A 109 12.87 -5.17 0.12
CA ALA A 109 13.66 -4.07 0.65
C ALA A 109 14.06 -3.10 -0.46
N ASP A 110 13.49 -1.90 -0.46
CA ASP A 110 13.80 -0.87 -1.42
C ASP A 110 15.09 -0.13 -1.07
N GLY A 111 16.07 -0.15 -2.00
CA GLY A 111 17.27 0.66 -1.93
C GLY A 111 18.25 0.28 -0.81
N LYS A 112 18.08 -0.88 -0.18
CA LYS A 112 18.99 -1.44 0.82
C LYS A 112 19.74 -2.65 0.26
N SER A 113 20.83 -3.03 0.91
CA SER A 113 21.65 -4.18 0.54
C SER A 113 22.16 -4.92 1.78
N GLY A 114 22.67 -6.13 1.58
CA GLY A 114 23.24 -6.96 2.66
C GLY A 114 22.19 -7.33 3.72
N GLY A 115 22.65 -7.47 4.96
CA GLY A 115 21.82 -7.94 6.08
C GLY A 115 20.63 -7.05 6.41
N ASP A 116 20.72 -5.75 6.17
CA ASP A 116 19.61 -4.83 6.44
C ASP A 116 18.49 -4.99 5.41
N ALA A 117 18.82 -5.32 4.16
CA ALA A 117 17.82 -5.68 3.15
C ALA A 117 17.06 -6.94 3.54
N ILE A 118 17.77 -7.97 4.02
CA ILE A 118 17.14 -9.23 4.46
C ILE A 118 16.20 -9.01 5.65
N LYS A 119 16.65 -8.26 6.66
CA LYS A 119 15.82 -7.92 7.82
C LYS A 119 14.56 -7.16 7.43
N GLU A 120 14.69 -6.21 6.51
CA GLU A 120 13.55 -5.44 6.01
C GLU A 120 12.57 -6.33 5.23
N ALA A 121 13.08 -7.18 4.33
CA ALA A 121 12.26 -8.11 3.57
C ALA A 121 11.47 -9.08 4.48
N ILE A 122 12.10 -9.60 5.55
CA ILE A 122 11.44 -10.44 6.54
C ILE A 122 10.32 -9.66 7.26
N GLY A 123 10.63 -8.47 7.78
CA GLY A 123 9.66 -7.65 8.50
C GLY A 123 8.50 -7.20 7.62
N ASP A 124 8.75 -6.91 6.36
CA ASP A 124 7.74 -6.53 5.39
C ASP A 124 6.85 -7.72 5.00
N ALA A 125 7.45 -8.89 4.76
CA ALA A 125 6.72 -10.13 4.48
C ALA A 125 5.80 -10.53 5.64
N LEU A 126 6.27 -10.39 6.90
CA LEU A 126 5.46 -10.67 8.09
C LEU A 126 4.28 -9.72 8.21
N ARG A 127 4.47 -8.40 8.02
CA ARG A 127 3.37 -7.43 8.01
C ARG A 127 2.36 -7.73 6.91
N ASN A 128 2.83 -8.03 5.71
CA ASN A 128 2.00 -8.36 4.56
C ASN A 128 1.19 -9.66 4.77
N ALA A 129 1.77 -10.69 5.38
CA ALA A 129 1.06 -11.92 5.74
C ALA A 129 0.04 -11.68 6.86
N ALA A 130 0.44 -10.96 7.93
CA ALA A 130 -0.41 -10.69 9.09
C ALA A 130 -1.63 -9.82 8.74
N MET A 131 -1.47 -8.88 7.80
CA MET A 131 -2.59 -8.09 7.27
C MET A 131 -3.70 -8.99 6.69
N ARG A 132 -3.36 -10.13 6.10
CA ARG A 132 -4.34 -11.10 5.57
C ARG A 132 -5.08 -11.90 6.65
N PHE A 133 -4.65 -11.78 7.91
CA PHE A 133 -5.38 -12.20 9.10
C PHE A 133 -6.18 -11.04 9.73
N GLY A 134 -6.01 -9.81 9.22
CA GLY A 134 -6.66 -8.61 9.70
C GLY A 134 -5.79 -7.70 10.57
N ALA A 135 -4.50 -8.05 10.83
CA ALA A 135 -3.62 -7.22 11.66
C ALA A 135 -3.34 -5.86 11.01
N ALA A 136 -3.56 -4.78 11.78
CA ALA A 136 -3.36 -3.39 11.36
C ALA A 136 -4.10 -3.02 10.06
N LEU A 137 -5.21 -3.70 9.76
CA LEU A 137 -5.93 -3.52 8.50
C LEU A 137 -6.49 -2.09 8.38
N ASP A 138 -6.88 -1.49 9.49
CA ASP A 138 -7.32 -0.11 9.64
C ASP A 138 -6.26 0.92 9.19
N LEU A 139 -4.97 0.62 9.35
CA LEU A 139 -3.87 1.50 8.90
C LEU A 139 -3.60 1.40 7.39
N TRP A 140 -4.02 0.32 6.75
CA TRP A 140 -3.87 0.12 5.30
C TRP A 140 -5.04 0.68 4.50
N HIS A 141 -6.20 0.75 5.12
CA HIS A 141 -7.38 1.31 4.50
C HIS A 141 -7.46 2.82 4.75
N LYS A 142 -7.79 3.57 3.72
CA LYS A 142 -7.89 5.04 3.79
C LYS A 142 -9.28 5.54 4.20
N GLY A 143 -10.03 4.75 4.90
CA GLY A 143 -11.37 5.06 5.35
C GLY A 143 -11.78 4.12 6.47
N ASP A 144 -13.00 4.21 6.92
CA ASP A 144 -13.55 3.27 7.88
C ASP A 144 -13.93 1.96 7.18
N LEU A 145 -13.32 0.84 7.60
CA LEU A 145 -13.65 -0.50 7.10
C LEU A 145 -14.96 -1.04 7.68
N HIS A 146 -15.45 -0.43 8.73
CA HIS A 146 -16.61 -0.88 9.52
C HIS A 146 -17.60 0.26 9.79
N GLY A 147 -17.46 1.38 9.05
CA GLY A 147 -18.39 2.51 9.17
C GLY A 147 -19.82 2.02 8.93
N ASP A 148 -20.69 2.31 9.88
CA ASP A 148 -22.12 2.16 9.71
C ASP A 148 -22.52 2.97 8.47
N GLU A 149 -23.47 2.49 7.66
CA GLU A 149 -23.91 3.08 6.38
C GLU A 149 -24.51 4.51 6.52
N ASP A 150 -24.30 5.18 7.65
CA ASP A 150 -24.70 6.56 7.91
C ASP A 150 -23.58 7.56 7.57
N ASP A 151 -23.55 7.89 6.28
CA ASP A 151 -23.33 9.18 5.63
C ASP A 151 -22.42 10.19 6.38
N HIS A 152 -21.09 9.99 6.29
CA HIS A 152 -20.16 11.11 6.35
C HIS A 152 -19.35 11.18 5.06
N PRO A 153 -19.46 12.25 4.28
CA PRO A 153 -18.61 12.43 3.11
C PRO A 153 -17.16 12.49 3.62
N VAL A 154 -16.39 11.45 3.31
CA VAL A 154 -14.94 11.45 3.51
C VAL A 154 -14.37 12.54 2.62
N THR A 155 -14.18 13.72 3.18
CA THR A 155 -13.38 14.76 2.55
C THR A 155 -11.92 14.38 2.68
N ASP A 156 -11.46 13.46 1.82
CA ASP A 156 -10.05 13.20 1.60
C ASP A 156 -9.45 14.49 1.01
N PRO A 157 -8.51 15.18 1.69
CA PRO A 157 -7.91 16.39 1.14
C PRO A 157 -7.17 16.15 -0.19
N LYS A 158 -7.00 14.89 -0.61
CA LYS A 158 -6.49 14.52 -1.93
C LYS A 158 -7.56 14.38 -3.02
N SER A 159 -8.84 14.21 -2.67
CA SER A 159 -9.91 14.09 -3.65
C SER A 159 -10.20 15.40 -4.40
N ALA A 160 -9.69 16.52 -3.91
CA ALA A 160 -9.83 17.81 -4.58
C ALA A 160 -8.84 18.04 -5.75
N GLN A 161 -7.86 17.13 -5.99
CA GLN A 161 -6.87 17.29 -7.06
C GLN A 161 -6.78 16.14 -8.06
N ASP A 162 -7.39 14.99 -7.81
CA ASP A 162 -7.55 13.93 -8.81
C ASP A 162 -8.99 13.95 -9.37
N LYS A 163 -9.33 14.96 -10.18
CA LYS A 163 -10.25 14.71 -11.29
C LYS A 163 -9.63 13.56 -12.06
N PRO A 164 -10.38 12.46 -12.34
CA PRO A 164 -9.85 11.38 -13.14
C PRO A 164 -9.26 12.01 -14.40
N LYS A 165 -7.98 11.83 -14.65
CA LYS A 165 -7.36 12.30 -15.88
C LYS A 165 -8.13 11.61 -16.97
N GLN A 166 -9.04 12.36 -17.63
CA GLN A 166 -9.80 11.86 -18.76
C GLN A 166 -8.79 11.18 -19.70
N SER A 167 -9.06 9.93 -20.03
CA SER A 167 -8.22 9.21 -20.98
C SER A 167 -8.17 9.99 -22.30
N VAL A 168 -7.14 9.75 -23.10
CA VAL A 168 -7.09 10.36 -24.43
C VAL A 168 -8.37 10.02 -25.23
N ALA A 169 -8.87 8.78 -25.06
CA ALA A 169 -10.10 8.32 -25.67
C ALA A 169 -11.34 9.13 -25.21
N ASP A 170 -11.50 9.36 -23.88
CA ASP A 170 -12.63 10.12 -23.35
C ASP A 170 -12.64 11.56 -23.85
N ARG A 171 -11.46 12.19 -23.94
CA ARG A 171 -11.32 13.55 -24.48
C ARG A 171 -11.66 13.62 -25.98
N LEU A 172 -11.27 12.59 -26.73
CA LEU A 172 -11.60 12.49 -28.15
C LEU A 172 -13.10 12.28 -28.35
N ILE A 173 -13.75 11.41 -27.58
CA ILE A 173 -15.21 11.15 -27.62
C ILE A 173 -15.96 12.41 -27.27
N GLN A 174 -15.58 13.13 -26.22
CA GLN A 174 -16.25 14.39 -25.83
C GLN A 174 -16.14 15.42 -26.96
N ARG A 175 -14.93 15.59 -27.50
CA ARG A 175 -14.71 16.58 -28.58
C ARG A 175 -15.38 16.18 -29.89
N PHE A 176 -15.48 14.88 -30.17
CA PHE A 176 -16.23 14.36 -31.30
C PHE A 176 -17.75 14.67 -31.21
N GLY A 177 -18.30 14.59 -29.99
CA GLY A 177 -19.69 14.95 -29.71
C GLY A 177 -20.01 16.44 -29.84
N GLU A 178 -18.99 17.31 -29.86
CA GLU A 178 -19.13 18.77 -30.02
C GLU A 178 -19.08 19.23 -31.50
N LEU A 179 -18.76 18.30 -32.42
CA LEU A 179 -18.67 18.64 -33.86
C LEU A 179 -20.05 18.83 -34.48
N ALA A 180 -20.29 19.97 -35.06
CA ALA A 180 -21.60 20.34 -35.63
C ALA A 180 -21.67 20.19 -37.15
N THR A 181 -20.54 20.13 -37.86
CA THR A 181 -20.48 20.09 -39.33
C THR A 181 -19.48 19.06 -39.86
N VAL A 182 -19.63 18.68 -41.14
CA VAL A 182 -18.68 17.80 -41.83
C VAL A 182 -17.29 18.45 -41.92
N ALA A 183 -17.21 19.75 -42.06
CA ALA A 183 -15.95 20.49 -42.11
C ALA A 183 -15.20 20.43 -40.76
N ASP A 184 -15.95 20.49 -39.64
CA ASP A 184 -15.38 20.32 -38.30
C ASP A 184 -14.80 18.91 -38.11
N LEU A 185 -15.45 17.90 -38.68
CA LEU A 185 -15.00 16.51 -38.65
C LEU A 185 -13.72 16.32 -39.45
N GLU A 186 -13.65 16.88 -40.65
CA GLU A 186 -12.44 16.80 -41.51
C GLU A 186 -11.26 17.51 -40.85
N ALA A 187 -11.48 18.69 -40.26
CA ALA A 187 -10.46 19.39 -39.51
C ALA A 187 -9.98 18.57 -38.30
N PHE A 188 -10.89 17.97 -37.54
CA PHE A 188 -10.62 17.17 -36.36
C PHE A 188 -9.81 15.90 -36.67
N THR A 189 -10.02 15.26 -37.80
CA THR A 189 -9.34 14.04 -38.26
C THR A 189 -8.09 14.29 -39.07
N SER A 190 -7.74 15.55 -39.37
CA SER A 190 -6.54 15.91 -40.12
C SER A 190 -5.25 15.40 -39.44
N PRO A 191 -4.32 14.79 -40.20
CA PRO A 191 -3.06 14.28 -39.64
C PRO A 191 -2.17 15.33 -38.97
N ASP A 192 -2.36 16.59 -39.31
CA ASP A 192 -1.60 17.72 -38.77
C ASP A 192 -2.13 18.23 -37.43
N GLU A 193 -3.35 17.90 -37.08
CA GLU A 193 -3.99 18.29 -35.84
C GLU A 193 -3.65 17.33 -34.69
N PRO A 194 -3.56 17.84 -33.44
CA PRO A 194 -3.26 17.00 -32.27
C PRO A 194 -4.23 15.83 -32.07
N ALA A 195 -5.49 16.01 -32.45
CA ALA A 195 -6.52 14.98 -32.35
C ALA A 195 -6.32 13.86 -33.38
N GLY A 196 -5.99 14.19 -34.64
CA GLY A 196 -5.64 13.22 -35.66
C GLY A 196 -4.43 12.39 -35.31
N LYS A 197 -3.38 13.00 -34.77
CA LYS A 197 -2.18 12.30 -34.26
C LYS A 197 -2.47 11.36 -33.09
N ALA A 198 -3.43 11.72 -32.24
CA ALA A 198 -3.86 10.86 -31.14
C ALA A 198 -4.71 9.68 -31.65
N TRP A 199 -5.53 9.89 -32.67
CA TRP A 199 -6.34 8.86 -33.30
C TRP A 199 -5.49 7.77 -33.96
N ASP A 200 -4.44 8.15 -34.68
CA ASP A 200 -3.50 7.21 -35.31
C ASP A 200 -2.76 6.31 -34.31
N LYS A 201 -2.61 6.77 -33.08
CA LYS A 201 -2.00 5.97 -31.98
C LYS A 201 -2.97 4.98 -31.34
N LEU A 202 -4.26 5.23 -31.41
CA LEU A 202 -5.30 4.32 -30.88
C LEU A 202 -5.70 3.24 -31.89
N ALA A 203 -5.42 3.45 -33.18
CA ALA A 203 -5.76 2.52 -34.26
C ALA A 203 -4.65 1.46 -34.51
N LYS A 204 -3.53 1.53 -33.80
CA LYS A 204 -2.43 0.54 -33.80
C LYS A 204 -2.45 -0.29 -32.53
#